data_ebd2fab43cfd757cb8f2e6cf2fb3e4ef
#
_entry.id   ebd2fab43cfd757cb8f2e6cf2fb3e4ef
#
_cell.length_a   1.000
_cell.length_b   1.000
_cell.length_c   1.000
_cell.angle_alpha   90.00
_cell.angle_beta   90.00
_cell.angle_gamma   90.00
#
_symmetry.space_group_name_H-M   'P 1'
#
loop_
_entity.id
_entity.type
_entity.pdbx_description
1 polymer ?
#
loop_
_entity_poly.entity_id
_entity_poly.type
_entity_poly.pdbx_seq_one_letter_code
_entity_poly.pdbx_strand_id
1 'polypeptide(L)'
;MDTWLEFARGPLFALTFLIMLVGLARLVVIQVYSLTTNKGRRLTDAPWRNILSEAASWLVPVRHLIPGTKVFSTVSFLFHIGAIVVPLALVDHVALWNAWLGTRLPSLGRGLADYLTLFTIACVVTLLAYRTFVPRLRTMSMRADYVLLVLVLLPFASGYCAAHPNVNPLPWNAMMLTHLLSAELLFVLVPFTKLAHIVLFFFDRISGIHWQLRPGAGDRVAEELFGEEVKV
;
A
#
# COMPACT_ATOMS: atom_id res chain seq x y z
N MET A 1 12.41 -26.82 -14.84
CA MET A 1 12.37 -25.50 -14.19
C MET A 1 11.82 -24.43 -15.13
N ASP A 2 12.12 -24.47 -16.40
CA ASP A 2 11.62 -23.49 -17.38
C ASP A 2 10.10 -23.49 -17.52
N THR A 3 9.46 -24.66 -17.46
CA THR A 3 8.00 -24.81 -17.45
C THR A 3 7.31 -24.09 -16.28
N TRP A 4 7.95 -24.12 -15.10
CA TRP A 4 7.43 -23.42 -13.92
C TRP A 4 7.57 -21.89 -14.03
N LEU A 5 8.65 -21.43 -14.63
CA LEU A 5 8.85 -19.99 -14.90
C LEU A 5 7.85 -19.48 -15.94
N GLU A 6 7.60 -20.25 -16.99
CA GLU A 6 6.59 -19.91 -18.00
C GLU A 6 5.19 -19.87 -17.40
N PHE A 7 4.86 -20.85 -16.55
CA PHE A 7 3.60 -20.87 -15.83
C PHE A 7 3.43 -19.67 -14.88
N ALA A 8 4.47 -19.34 -14.11
CA ALA A 8 4.43 -18.19 -13.21
C ALA A 8 4.31 -16.87 -13.98
N ARG A 9 5.10 -16.66 -15.04
CA ARG A 9 5.05 -15.43 -15.85
C ARG A 9 3.77 -15.24 -16.66
N GLY A 10 3.06 -16.29 -16.94
CA GLY A 10 1.87 -16.28 -17.79
C GLY A 10 0.57 -16.54 -16.99
N PRO A 11 0.09 -17.79 -16.95
CA PRO A 11 -1.23 -18.10 -16.38
C PRO A 11 -1.37 -17.72 -14.89
N LEU A 12 -0.34 -17.97 -14.07
CA LEU A 12 -0.41 -17.68 -12.63
C LEU A 12 -0.39 -16.19 -12.37
N PHE A 13 0.46 -15.43 -13.07
CA PHE A 13 0.47 -13.97 -13.01
C PHE A 13 -0.90 -13.39 -13.38
N ALA A 14 -1.50 -13.84 -14.48
CA ALA A 14 -2.81 -13.37 -14.92
C ALA A 14 -3.90 -13.65 -13.87
N LEU A 15 -3.90 -14.85 -13.30
CA LEU A 15 -4.88 -15.26 -12.29
C LEU A 15 -4.73 -14.43 -11.01
N THR A 16 -3.52 -14.31 -10.47
CA THR A 16 -3.28 -13.58 -9.22
C THR A 16 -3.51 -12.07 -9.37
N PHE A 17 -3.14 -11.51 -10.51
CA PHE A 17 -3.42 -10.11 -10.84
C PHE A 17 -4.94 -9.87 -10.98
N LEU A 18 -5.68 -10.78 -11.61
CA LEU A 18 -7.14 -10.71 -11.70
C LEU A 18 -7.79 -10.79 -10.31
N ILE A 19 -7.32 -11.69 -9.43
CA ILE A 19 -7.78 -11.78 -8.04
C ILE A 19 -7.58 -10.44 -7.32
N MET A 20 -6.42 -9.82 -7.49
CA MET A 20 -6.15 -8.51 -6.91
C MET A 20 -7.13 -7.46 -7.43
N LEU A 21 -7.32 -7.35 -8.74
CA LEU A 21 -8.20 -6.34 -9.34
C LEU A 21 -9.65 -6.53 -8.92
N VAL A 22 -10.19 -7.75 -8.99
CA VAL A 22 -11.56 -8.06 -8.61
C VAL A 22 -11.77 -7.83 -7.11
N GLY A 23 -10.80 -8.25 -6.29
CA GLY A 23 -10.84 -8.02 -4.86
C GLY A 23 -10.83 -6.54 -4.48
N LEU A 24 -9.97 -5.72 -5.10
CA LEU A 24 -9.94 -4.28 -4.90
C LEU A 24 -11.21 -3.60 -5.42
N ALA A 25 -11.70 -3.99 -6.60
CA ALA A 25 -12.95 -3.48 -7.16
C ALA A 25 -14.13 -3.77 -6.21
N ARG A 26 -14.21 -4.98 -5.65
CA ARG A 26 -15.20 -5.32 -4.62
C ARG A 26 -15.13 -4.38 -3.42
N LEU A 27 -13.94 -4.07 -2.91
CA LEU A 27 -13.77 -3.15 -1.78
C LEU A 27 -14.25 -1.74 -2.13
N VAL A 28 -13.90 -1.24 -3.32
CA VAL A 28 -14.39 0.06 -3.82
C VAL A 28 -15.92 0.08 -3.89
N VAL A 29 -16.54 -0.94 -4.49
CA VAL A 29 -18.00 -1.04 -4.61
C VAL A 29 -18.67 -1.02 -3.23
N ILE A 30 -18.15 -1.78 -2.27
CA ILE A 30 -18.68 -1.80 -0.89
C ILE A 30 -18.60 -0.40 -0.26
N GLN A 31 -17.46 0.29 -0.40
CA GLN A 31 -17.28 1.63 0.15
C GLN A 31 -18.21 2.66 -0.51
N VAL A 32 -18.30 2.64 -1.82
CA VAL A 32 -19.23 3.52 -2.57
C VAL A 32 -20.68 3.25 -2.16
N TYR A 33 -21.08 1.98 -2.09
CA TYR A 33 -22.41 1.59 -1.62
C TYR A 33 -22.69 2.10 -0.20
N SER A 34 -21.72 1.91 0.72
CA SER A 34 -21.84 2.43 2.10
C SER A 34 -22.02 3.95 2.14
N LEU A 35 -21.29 4.69 1.30
CA LEU A 35 -21.40 6.15 1.23
C LEU A 35 -22.73 6.62 0.66
N THR A 36 -23.33 5.86 -0.26
CA THR A 36 -24.59 6.25 -0.93
C THR A 36 -25.85 5.84 -0.15
N THR A 37 -25.80 4.71 0.57
CA THR A 37 -26.97 4.16 1.27
C THR A 37 -27.15 4.63 2.71
N ASN A 38 -26.15 5.24 3.31
CA ASN A 38 -26.25 5.78 4.68
C ASN A 38 -27.27 6.93 4.71
N LYS A 39 -28.48 6.61 5.24
CA LYS A 39 -29.60 7.56 5.41
C LYS A 39 -29.12 8.82 6.13
N GLY A 40 -29.29 9.96 5.50
CA GLY A 40 -28.92 11.28 6.02
C GLY A 40 -27.59 11.84 5.52
N ARG A 41 -26.89 11.17 4.60
CA ARG A 41 -25.70 11.68 3.91
C ARG A 41 -26.00 11.92 2.44
N ARG A 42 -26.16 13.18 2.08
CA ARG A 42 -26.15 13.56 0.63
C ARG A 42 -24.70 13.82 0.26
N LEU A 43 -24.13 13.02 -0.64
CA LEU A 43 -22.80 13.25 -1.19
C LEU A 43 -22.69 14.62 -1.87
N THR A 44 -23.81 15.16 -2.34
CA THR A 44 -23.91 16.51 -2.92
C THR A 44 -23.56 17.63 -1.94
N ASP A 45 -23.82 17.44 -0.65
CA ASP A 45 -23.64 18.46 0.37
C ASP A 45 -22.26 18.35 1.06
N ALA A 46 -21.44 17.38 0.61
CA ALA A 46 -20.11 17.18 1.15
C ALA A 46 -19.15 18.29 0.70
N PRO A 47 -18.34 18.86 1.60
CA PRO A 47 -17.34 19.88 1.26
C PRO A 47 -16.14 19.24 0.56
N TRP A 48 -16.33 18.79 -0.67
CA TRP A 48 -15.35 18.04 -1.46
C TRP A 48 -13.99 18.71 -1.55
N ARG A 49 -13.97 20.04 -1.66
CA ARG A 49 -12.71 20.79 -1.70
C ARG A 49 -11.88 20.57 -0.44
N ASN A 50 -12.52 20.61 0.73
CA ASN A 50 -11.83 20.40 2.01
C ASN A 50 -11.43 18.94 2.18
N ILE A 51 -12.28 18.00 1.79
CA ILE A 51 -12.01 16.55 1.82
C ILE A 51 -10.79 16.22 0.95
N LEU A 52 -10.77 16.71 -0.29
CA LEU A 52 -9.66 16.46 -1.22
C LEU A 52 -8.38 17.14 -0.76
N SER A 53 -8.46 18.38 -0.26
CA SER A 53 -7.30 19.11 0.28
C SER A 53 -6.69 18.37 1.48
N GLU A 54 -7.53 17.88 2.39
CA GLU A 54 -7.08 17.12 3.55
C GLU A 54 -6.51 15.76 3.14
N ALA A 55 -7.18 15.03 2.24
CA ALA A 55 -6.65 13.77 1.70
C ALA A 55 -5.29 13.97 1.01
N ALA A 56 -5.13 15.04 0.23
CA ALA A 56 -3.87 15.39 -0.40
C ALA A 56 -2.78 15.74 0.62
N SER A 57 -3.12 16.41 1.72
CA SER A 57 -2.16 16.75 2.79
C SER A 57 -1.59 15.51 3.49
N TRP A 58 -2.32 14.41 3.51
CA TRP A 58 -1.87 13.12 4.06
C TRP A 58 -1.02 12.31 3.09
N LEU A 59 -1.09 12.57 1.79
CA LEU A 59 -0.17 11.95 0.83
C LEU A 59 1.29 12.39 1.06
N VAL A 60 1.47 13.62 1.58
CA VAL A 60 2.79 14.13 1.98
C VAL A 60 2.76 14.44 3.48
N PRO A 61 3.07 13.50 4.35
CA PRO A 61 2.77 13.56 5.78
C PRO A 61 3.66 14.51 6.59
N VAL A 62 4.29 15.51 5.96
CA VAL A 62 5.21 16.45 6.63
C VAL A 62 4.52 17.21 7.78
N ARG A 63 3.22 17.53 7.63
CA ARG A 63 2.43 18.25 8.65
C ARG A 63 1.89 17.34 9.76
N HIS A 64 1.78 16.04 9.49
CA HIS A 64 1.13 15.06 10.39
C HIS A 64 2.13 14.15 11.12
N LEU A 65 3.41 14.53 11.15
CA LEU A 65 4.43 13.79 11.88
C LEU A 65 4.22 13.90 13.38
N ILE A 66 3.68 12.84 13.95
CA ILE A 66 3.42 12.76 15.41
C ILE A 66 4.76 12.83 16.17
N PRO A 67 4.88 13.69 17.19
CA PRO A 67 6.07 13.71 18.06
C PRO A 67 6.38 12.31 18.62
N GLY A 68 7.65 11.87 18.53
CA GLY A 68 8.09 10.56 18.98
C GLY A 68 7.99 9.43 17.94
N THR A 69 7.33 9.64 16.78
CA THR A 69 7.27 8.66 15.67
C THR A 69 7.72 9.25 14.33
N LYS A 70 8.31 10.43 14.33
CA LYS A 70 8.71 11.17 13.11
C LYS A 70 9.57 10.33 12.18
N VAL A 71 10.62 9.69 12.73
CA VAL A 71 11.54 8.86 11.94
C VAL A 71 10.79 7.67 11.31
N PHE A 72 9.99 6.96 12.11
CA PHE A 72 9.19 5.84 11.61
C PHE A 72 8.25 6.28 10.47
N SER A 73 7.53 7.41 10.65
CA SER A 73 6.61 7.94 9.64
C SER A 73 7.33 8.37 8.37
N THR A 74 8.51 9.01 8.50
CA THR A 74 9.33 9.41 7.36
C THR A 74 9.84 8.18 6.60
N VAL A 75 10.41 7.20 7.30
CA VAL A 75 10.90 5.95 6.67
C VAL A 75 9.74 5.19 6.01
N SER A 76 8.57 5.15 6.65
CA SER A 76 7.36 4.55 6.06
C SER A 76 6.94 5.26 4.77
N PHE A 77 6.94 6.58 4.74
CA PHE A 77 6.63 7.35 3.53
C PHE A 77 7.64 7.07 2.41
N LEU A 78 8.93 7.11 2.71
CA LEU A 78 10.00 6.83 1.75
C LEU A 78 9.92 5.40 1.22
N PHE A 79 9.59 4.44 2.08
CA PHE A 79 9.31 3.07 1.68
C PHE A 79 8.21 2.99 0.63
N HIS A 80 7.08 3.72 0.83
CA HIS A 80 5.97 3.70 -0.12
C HIS A 80 6.35 4.25 -1.50
N ILE A 81 7.23 5.25 -1.56
CA ILE A 81 7.74 5.74 -2.85
C ILE A 81 8.40 4.60 -3.63
N GLY A 82 9.35 3.89 -3.02
CA GLY A 82 10.02 2.77 -3.69
C GLY A 82 9.09 1.59 -3.96
N ALA A 83 8.20 1.27 -3.00
CA ALA A 83 7.24 0.17 -3.13
C ALA A 83 6.23 0.37 -4.29
N ILE A 84 5.97 1.61 -4.68
CA ILE A 84 5.10 1.95 -5.82
C ILE A 84 5.91 2.11 -7.10
N VAL A 85 7.00 2.88 -7.03
CA VAL A 85 7.75 3.26 -8.23
C VAL A 85 8.49 2.07 -8.85
N VAL A 86 9.13 1.22 -8.05
CA VAL A 86 9.92 0.10 -8.58
C VAL A 86 9.05 -0.91 -9.34
N PRO A 87 7.92 -1.43 -8.80
CA PRO A 87 7.08 -2.37 -9.54
C PRO A 87 6.45 -1.78 -10.80
N LEU A 88 6.19 -0.47 -10.82
CA LEU A 88 5.51 0.18 -11.95
C LEU A 88 6.47 0.69 -13.03
N ALA A 89 7.69 1.09 -12.67
CA ALA A 89 8.58 1.83 -13.54
C ALA A 89 9.91 1.14 -13.86
N LEU A 90 10.27 0.02 -13.21
CA LEU A 90 11.44 -0.76 -13.58
C LEU A 90 11.30 -1.26 -15.03
N VAL A 91 12.34 -1.13 -15.84
CA VAL A 91 12.31 -1.42 -17.29
C VAL A 91 11.74 -2.79 -17.63
N ASP A 92 12.11 -3.84 -16.87
CA ASP A 92 11.63 -5.20 -17.11
C ASP A 92 10.14 -5.36 -16.72
N HIS A 93 9.69 -4.67 -15.67
CA HIS A 93 8.27 -4.62 -15.30
C HIS A 93 7.45 -3.79 -16.31
N VAL A 94 7.99 -2.67 -16.80
CA VAL A 94 7.35 -1.87 -17.85
C VAL A 94 7.18 -2.68 -19.13
N ALA A 95 8.17 -3.52 -19.50
CA ALA A 95 8.03 -4.43 -20.63
C ALA A 95 6.86 -5.41 -20.44
N LEU A 96 6.69 -5.95 -19.22
CA LEU A 96 5.55 -6.79 -18.85
C LEU A 96 4.22 -6.03 -18.95
N TRP A 97 4.12 -4.82 -18.36
CA TRP A 97 2.92 -4.00 -18.44
C TRP A 97 2.56 -3.62 -19.87
N ASN A 98 3.55 -3.25 -20.68
CA ASN A 98 3.33 -2.91 -22.09
C ASN A 98 2.81 -4.12 -22.89
N ALA A 99 3.34 -5.32 -22.62
CA ALA A 99 2.88 -6.55 -23.29
C ALA A 99 1.43 -6.91 -22.90
N TRP A 100 1.05 -6.71 -21.64
CA TRP A 100 -0.29 -7.06 -21.15
C TRP A 100 -1.35 -5.99 -21.42
N LEU A 101 -1.00 -4.70 -21.32
CA LEU A 101 -1.96 -3.59 -21.40
C LEU A 101 -1.91 -2.90 -22.78
N GLY A 102 -0.99 -3.26 -23.66
CA GLY A 102 -0.81 -2.58 -24.95
C GLY A 102 -0.36 -1.11 -24.84
N THR A 103 0.24 -0.73 -23.70
CA THR A 103 0.64 0.64 -23.36
C THR A 103 2.11 0.90 -23.75
N ARG A 104 2.52 2.17 -23.67
CA ARG A 104 3.93 2.59 -23.78
C ARG A 104 4.29 3.45 -22.56
N LEU A 105 4.44 2.79 -21.42
CA LEU A 105 4.80 3.48 -20.19
C LEU A 105 6.30 3.84 -20.19
N PRO A 106 6.67 5.00 -19.63
CA PRO A 106 8.07 5.35 -19.42
C PRO A 106 8.70 4.44 -18.38
N SER A 107 9.96 4.07 -18.58
CA SER A 107 10.72 3.23 -17.65
C SER A 107 11.87 3.99 -17.01
N LEU A 108 12.23 3.58 -15.79
CA LEU A 108 13.44 4.02 -15.11
C LEU A 108 14.66 3.26 -15.65
N GLY A 109 15.77 3.98 -15.81
CA GLY A 109 17.05 3.35 -16.08
C GLY A 109 17.44 2.39 -14.95
N ARG A 110 18.10 1.27 -15.29
CA ARG A 110 18.44 0.18 -14.35
C ARG A 110 19.17 0.68 -13.11
N GLY A 111 20.17 1.55 -13.24
CA GLY A 111 20.93 2.06 -12.10
C GLY A 111 20.05 2.80 -11.08
N LEU A 112 19.11 3.64 -11.53
CA LEU A 112 18.19 4.33 -10.62
C LEU A 112 17.20 3.36 -9.98
N ALA A 113 16.73 2.36 -10.74
CA ALA A 113 15.86 1.32 -10.21
C ALA A 113 16.56 0.47 -9.14
N ASP A 114 17.84 0.13 -9.33
CA ASP A 114 18.65 -0.59 -8.37
C ASP A 114 18.82 0.20 -7.06
N TYR A 115 19.14 1.51 -7.15
CA TYR A 115 19.22 2.37 -5.97
C TYR A 115 17.89 2.44 -5.22
N LEU A 116 16.77 2.62 -5.95
CA LEU A 116 15.45 2.64 -5.33
C LEU A 116 15.08 1.30 -4.69
N THR A 117 15.46 0.18 -5.30
CA THR A 117 15.21 -1.16 -4.77
C THR A 117 15.98 -1.37 -3.47
N LEU A 118 17.29 -1.08 -3.45
CA LEU A 118 18.12 -1.19 -2.24
C LEU A 118 17.64 -0.23 -1.14
N PHE A 119 17.28 0.98 -1.52
CA PHE A 119 16.71 1.96 -0.59
C PHE A 119 15.40 1.47 0.01
N THR A 120 14.52 0.88 -0.80
CA THR A 120 13.25 0.29 -0.33
C THR A 120 13.50 -0.86 0.63
N ILE A 121 14.44 -1.77 0.31
CA ILE A 121 14.88 -2.87 1.20
C ILE A 121 15.35 -2.30 2.54
N ALA A 122 16.22 -1.29 2.51
CA ALA A 122 16.72 -0.64 3.72
C ALA A 122 15.59 -0.02 4.56
N CYS A 123 14.62 0.63 3.91
CA CYS A 123 13.43 1.15 4.59
C CYS A 123 12.61 0.04 5.25
N VAL A 124 12.33 -1.08 4.57
CA VAL A 124 11.58 -2.21 5.14
C VAL A 124 12.30 -2.80 6.35
N VAL A 125 13.61 -3.04 6.23
CA VAL A 125 14.43 -3.56 7.34
C VAL A 125 14.39 -2.59 8.52
N THR A 126 14.50 -1.28 8.26
CA THR A 126 14.38 -0.24 9.29
C THR A 126 13.02 -0.25 9.95
N LEU A 127 11.93 -0.36 9.19
CA LEU A 127 10.57 -0.46 9.74
C LEU A 127 10.38 -1.71 10.61
N LEU A 128 10.91 -2.86 10.19
CA LEU A 128 10.91 -4.09 10.99
C LEU A 128 11.69 -3.90 12.30
N ALA A 129 12.87 -3.28 12.24
CA ALA A 129 13.69 -2.99 13.41
C ALA A 129 12.94 -2.05 14.39
N TYR A 130 12.35 -0.95 13.88
CA TYR A 130 11.58 -0.04 14.71
C TYR A 130 10.38 -0.72 15.41
N ARG A 131 9.63 -1.58 14.68
CA ARG A 131 8.51 -2.33 15.25
C ARG A 131 8.96 -3.34 16.31
N THR A 132 10.17 -3.87 16.18
CA THR A 132 10.71 -4.87 17.11
C THR A 132 11.31 -4.23 18.34
N PHE A 133 12.12 -3.18 18.18
CA PHE A 133 12.96 -2.62 19.25
C PHE A 133 12.36 -1.39 19.93
N VAL A 134 11.44 -0.65 19.30
CA VAL A 134 10.80 0.52 19.94
C VAL A 134 9.54 0.07 20.67
N PRO A 135 9.49 0.13 22.03
CA PRO A 135 8.41 -0.43 22.84
C PRO A 135 7.02 0.10 22.43
N ARG A 136 6.91 1.40 22.18
CA ARG A 136 5.65 2.03 21.76
C ARG A 136 5.11 1.45 20.44
N LEU A 137 5.98 1.22 19.46
CA LEU A 137 5.56 0.65 18.17
C LEU A 137 5.28 -0.85 18.29
N ARG A 138 6.07 -1.56 19.11
CA ARG A 138 5.85 -2.98 19.37
C ARG A 138 4.48 -3.26 19.98
N THR A 139 4.04 -2.45 20.96
CA THR A 139 2.72 -2.62 21.59
C THR A 139 1.56 -2.34 20.63
N MET A 140 1.78 -1.50 19.62
CA MET A 140 0.79 -1.18 18.58
C MET A 140 0.83 -2.12 17.39
N SER A 141 1.80 -3.05 17.34
CA SER A 141 2.02 -3.95 16.18
C SER A 141 1.42 -5.33 16.44
N MET A 142 0.69 -5.83 15.47
CA MET A 142 0.19 -7.21 15.45
C MET A 142 1.20 -8.13 14.73
N ARG A 143 1.11 -9.44 14.96
CA ARG A 143 1.93 -10.44 14.24
C ARG A 143 1.82 -10.30 12.72
N ALA A 144 0.63 -10.00 12.22
CA ALA A 144 0.38 -9.78 10.80
C ALA A 144 1.21 -8.61 10.22
N ASP A 145 1.53 -7.57 11.00
CA ASP A 145 2.32 -6.43 10.54
C ASP A 145 3.77 -6.82 10.22
N TYR A 146 4.34 -7.72 11.03
CA TYR A 146 5.68 -8.26 10.79
C TYR A 146 5.69 -9.19 9.58
N VAL A 147 4.72 -10.10 9.51
CA VAL A 147 4.59 -11.04 8.39
C VAL A 147 4.43 -10.28 7.05
N LEU A 148 3.56 -9.29 7.00
CA LEU A 148 3.35 -8.49 5.79
C LEU A 148 4.61 -7.73 5.36
N LEU A 149 5.37 -7.15 6.30
CA LEU A 149 6.63 -6.49 5.96
C LEU A 149 7.67 -7.47 5.41
N VAL A 150 7.76 -8.67 5.99
CA VAL A 150 8.65 -9.73 5.46
C VAL A 150 8.19 -10.18 4.08
N LEU A 151 6.90 -10.40 3.87
CA LEU A 151 6.35 -10.77 2.56
C LEU A 151 6.60 -9.69 1.50
N VAL A 152 6.50 -8.41 1.86
CA VAL A 152 6.82 -7.29 0.95
C VAL A 152 8.33 -7.23 0.67
N LEU A 153 9.19 -7.55 1.64
CA LEU A 153 10.64 -7.59 1.44
C LEU A 153 11.07 -8.63 0.40
N LEU A 154 10.40 -9.79 0.37
CA LEU A 154 10.78 -10.93 -0.47
C LEU A 154 10.91 -10.58 -1.96
N PRO A 155 9.91 -9.99 -2.66
CA PRO A 155 10.03 -9.69 -4.07
C PRO A 155 11.11 -8.62 -4.35
N PHE A 156 11.33 -7.65 -3.46
CA PHE A 156 12.41 -6.68 -3.63
C PHE A 156 13.78 -7.33 -3.51
N ALA A 157 14.00 -8.15 -2.48
CA ALA A 157 15.27 -8.82 -2.26
C ALA A 157 15.56 -9.87 -3.36
N SER A 158 14.58 -10.72 -3.68
CA SER A 158 14.74 -11.76 -4.71
C SER A 158 14.86 -11.17 -6.11
N GLY A 159 14.13 -10.09 -6.42
CA GLY A 159 14.24 -9.39 -7.69
C GLY A 159 15.61 -8.74 -7.88
N TYR A 160 16.14 -8.09 -6.83
CA TYR A 160 17.49 -7.55 -6.85
C TYR A 160 18.54 -8.65 -7.08
N CYS A 161 18.46 -9.76 -6.33
CA CYS A 161 19.37 -10.89 -6.53
C CYS A 161 19.25 -11.51 -7.91
N ALA A 162 18.05 -11.65 -8.46
CA ALA A 162 17.85 -12.20 -9.80
C ALA A 162 18.47 -11.31 -10.91
N ALA A 163 18.47 -9.99 -10.71
CA ALA A 163 19.09 -9.03 -11.62
C ALA A 163 20.63 -8.95 -11.47
N HIS A 164 21.20 -9.38 -10.33
CA HIS A 164 22.61 -9.24 -10.00
C HIS A 164 23.26 -10.60 -9.70
N PRO A 165 23.81 -11.30 -10.73
CA PRO A 165 24.41 -12.63 -10.56
C PRO A 165 25.50 -12.72 -9.48
N ASN A 166 26.25 -11.63 -9.25
CA ASN A 166 27.35 -11.57 -8.30
C ASN A 166 26.92 -11.67 -6.82
N VAL A 167 25.67 -11.34 -6.51
CA VAL A 167 25.11 -11.39 -5.15
C VAL A 167 23.99 -12.44 -5.02
N ASN A 168 23.71 -13.14 -6.11
CA ASN A 168 22.65 -14.14 -6.15
C ASN A 168 23.16 -15.47 -5.53
N PRO A 169 22.62 -15.93 -4.37
CA PRO A 169 23.03 -17.16 -3.73
C PRO A 169 22.43 -18.43 -4.36
N LEU A 170 21.50 -18.31 -5.29
CA LEU A 170 20.76 -19.42 -5.91
C LEU A 170 20.96 -19.43 -7.43
N PRO A 171 20.71 -20.56 -8.10
CA PRO A 171 20.57 -20.56 -9.57
C PRO A 171 19.52 -19.54 -10.02
N TRP A 172 19.81 -18.84 -11.12
CA TRP A 172 18.97 -17.75 -11.63
C TRP A 172 17.48 -18.14 -11.73
N ASN A 173 17.17 -19.33 -12.26
CA ASN A 173 15.80 -19.83 -12.41
C ASN A 173 15.09 -19.95 -11.05
N ALA A 174 15.78 -20.41 -10.02
CA ALA A 174 15.22 -20.55 -8.67
C ALA A 174 14.97 -19.18 -8.03
N MET A 175 15.91 -18.24 -8.17
CA MET A 175 15.76 -16.88 -7.64
C MET A 175 14.64 -16.12 -8.36
N MET A 176 14.56 -16.23 -9.69
CA MET A 176 13.50 -15.62 -10.47
C MET A 176 12.12 -16.21 -10.12
N LEU A 177 12.04 -17.52 -9.92
CA LEU A 177 10.79 -18.16 -9.49
C LEU A 177 10.38 -17.66 -8.08
N THR A 178 11.34 -17.52 -7.17
CA THR A 178 11.09 -16.94 -5.83
C THR A 178 10.54 -15.50 -5.95
N HIS A 179 11.12 -14.69 -6.82
CA HIS A 179 10.65 -13.34 -7.09
C HIS A 179 9.20 -13.34 -7.60
N LEU A 180 8.90 -14.11 -8.61
CA LEU A 180 7.57 -14.19 -9.22
C LEU A 180 6.53 -14.66 -8.19
N LEU A 181 6.76 -15.80 -7.54
CA LEU A 181 5.80 -16.37 -6.58
C LEU A 181 5.57 -15.45 -5.37
N SER A 182 6.60 -14.77 -4.89
CA SER A 182 6.45 -13.83 -3.78
C SER A 182 5.65 -12.58 -4.18
N ALA A 183 5.83 -12.08 -5.42
CA ALA A 183 5.05 -10.97 -5.95
C ALA A 183 3.58 -11.36 -6.19
N GLU A 184 3.34 -12.53 -6.75
CA GLU A 184 2.00 -13.08 -6.98
C GLU A 184 1.25 -13.36 -5.69
N LEU A 185 1.95 -13.85 -4.66
CA LEU A 185 1.39 -13.98 -3.32
C LEU A 185 0.93 -12.63 -2.77
N LEU A 186 1.72 -11.57 -2.98
CA LEU A 186 1.29 -10.22 -2.59
C LEU A 186 0.04 -9.78 -3.35
N PHE A 187 -0.07 -10.04 -4.65
CA PHE A 187 -1.28 -9.72 -5.41
C PHE A 187 -2.52 -10.36 -4.80
N VAL A 188 -2.44 -11.64 -4.43
CA VAL A 188 -3.54 -12.33 -3.76
C VAL A 188 -3.83 -11.71 -2.39
N LEU A 189 -2.81 -11.33 -1.61
CA LEU A 189 -2.97 -10.83 -0.25
C LEU A 189 -3.46 -9.36 -0.19
N VAL A 190 -3.20 -8.57 -1.24
CA VAL A 190 -3.58 -7.14 -1.26
C VAL A 190 -5.04 -6.92 -0.89
N PRO A 191 -6.06 -7.50 -1.51
CA PRO A 191 -7.46 -7.22 -1.19
C PRO A 191 -7.95 -7.82 0.13
N PHE A 192 -7.22 -8.75 0.74
CA PHE A 192 -7.66 -9.50 1.93
C PHE A 192 -6.91 -9.13 3.21
N THR A 193 -5.94 -8.22 3.12
CA THR A 193 -5.10 -7.84 4.25
C THR A 193 -5.06 -6.33 4.44
N LYS A 194 -4.23 -5.87 5.38
CA LYS A 194 -3.97 -4.43 5.58
C LYS A 194 -3.39 -3.75 4.34
N LEU A 195 -2.86 -4.50 3.36
CA LEU A 195 -2.37 -3.95 2.09
C LEU A 195 -3.50 -3.31 1.25
N ALA A 196 -4.76 -3.66 1.52
CA ALA A 196 -5.93 -3.01 0.90
C ALA A 196 -5.99 -1.49 1.14
N HIS A 197 -5.19 -0.94 2.08
CA HIS A 197 -5.09 0.50 2.29
C HIS A 197 -4.65 1.27 1.03
N ILE A 198 -4.04 0.62 0.06
CA ILE A 198 -3.72 1.22 -1.24
C ILE A 198 -4.96 1.86 -1.91
N VAL A 199 -6.15 1.33 -1.65
CA VAL A 199 -7.43 1.85 -2.12
C VAL A 199 -8.23 2.43 -0.96
N LEU A 200 -8.32 1.71 0.18
CA LEU A 200 -9.17 2.08 1.31
C LEU A 200 -8.72 3.39 1.98
N PHE A 201 -7.45 3.77 1.88
CA PHE A 201 -6.95 5.04 2.41
C PHE A 201 -7.80 6.25 1.99
N PHE A 202 -8.17 6.32 0.73
CA PHE A 202 -8.99 7.42 0.22
C PHE A 202 -10.42 7.38 0.78
N PHE A 203 -11.01 6.21 0.85
CA PHE A 203 -12.37 6.03 1.37
C PHE A 203 -12.45 6.29 2.87
N ASP A 204 -11.47 5.86 3.65
CA ASP A 204 -11.40 6.12 5.08
C ASP A 204 -11.31 7.62 5.37
N ARG A 205 -10.56 8.36 4.54
CA ARG A 205 -10.48 9.83 4.65
C ARG A 205 -11.81 10.48 4.30
N ILE A 206 -12.45 10.10 3.21
CA ILE A 206 -13.76 10.61 2.83
C ILE A 206 -14.78 10.34 3.95
N SER A 207 -14.84 9.13 4.45
CA SER A 207 -15.76 8.75 5.53
C SER A 207 -15.52 9.50 6.84
N GLY A 208 -14.27 9.56 7.29
CA GLY A 208 -13.89 10.19 8.55
C GLY A 208 -14.06 11.71 8.53
N ILE A 209 -13.52 12.36 7.50
CA ILE A 209 -13.60 13.84 7.38
C ILE A 209 -15.03 14.29 7.14
N HIS A 210 -15.80 13.59 6.32
CA HIS A 210 -17.21 13.92 6.08
C HIS A 210 -18.03 13.90 7.36
N TRP A 211 -17.74 12.97 8.29
CA TRP A 211 -18.41 12.93 9.59
C TRP A 211 -18.06 14.13 10.46
N GLN A 212 -16.78 14.50 10.54
CA GLN A 212 -16.30 15.62 11.36
C GLN A 212 -16.75 16.98 10.84
N LEU A 213 -16.90 17.13 9.53
CA LEU A 213 -17.29 18.38 8.89
C LEU A 213 -18.82 18.62 8.85
N ARG A 214 -19.64 17.73 9.42
CA ARG A 214 -21.07 17.94 9.49
C ARG A 214 -21.42 19.06 10.46
N PRO A 215 -22.26 20.02 10.07
CA PRO A 215 -22.83 20.98 11.01
C PRO A 215 -23.48 20.25 12.20
N GLY A 216 -23.17 20.63 13.42
CA GLY A 216 -23.67 20.03 14.65
C GLY A 216 -23.15 18.59 14.93
N ALA A 217 -22.09 18.12 14.28
CA ALA A 217 -21.51 16.81 14.59
C ALA A 217 -20.86 16.82 15.98
N GLY A 218 -20.18 17.91 16.34
CA GLY A 218 -19.60 18.12 17.67
C GLY A 218 -20.67 18.10 18.76
N ASP A 219 -21.77 18.83 18.54
CA ASP A 219 -22.88 18.90 19.50
C ASP A 219 -23.51 17.53 19.72
N ARG A 220 -23.73 16.75 18.67
CA ARG A 220 -24.27 15.37 18.79
C ARG A 220 -23.35 14.41 19.53
N VAL A 221 -22.04 14.52 19.31
CA VAL A 221 -21.07 13.71 20.05
C VAL A 221 -21.01 14.14 21.51
N ALA A 222 -21.05 15.44 21.77
CA ALA A 222 -21.08 15.97 23.11
C ALA A 222 -22.37 15.53 23.85
N GLU A 223 -23.53 15.62 23.18
CA GLU A 223 -24.82 15.16 23.71
C GLU A 223 -24.82 13.65 24.03
N GLU A 224 -24.24 12.81 23.11
CA GLU A 224 -24.17 11.36 23.29
C GLU A 224 -23.19 10.94 24.38
N LEU A 225 -22.07 11.67 24.56
CA LEU A 225 -21.04 11.33 25.55
C LEU A 225 -21.25 11.96 26.90
N PHE A 226 -21.84 13.15 26.96
CA PHE A 226 -21.90 13.97 28.17
C PHE A 226 -23.33 14.39 28.57
N GLY A 227 -24.34 14.04 27.76
CA GLY A 227 -25.75 14.45 27.97
C GLY A 227 -26.11 15.79 27.34
N GLU A 228 -27.41 16.13 27.36
CA GLU A 228 -28.01 17.27 26.63
C GLU A 228 -27.53 18.68 27.08
N GLU A 229 -26.76 18.80 28.18
CA GLU A 229 -26.38 20.10 28.75
C GLU A 229 -25.06 20.68 28.22
N VAL A 230 -24.32 19.98 27.38
CA VAL A 230 -22.99 20.43 26.89
C VAL A 230 -23.08 20.91 25.44
N LYS A 231 -23.10 22.23 25.25
CA LYS A 231 -22.87 22.85 23.94
C LYS A 231 -21.36 23.05 23.73
N VAL A 232 -20.80 22.51 22.64
CA VAL A 232 -19.40 22.68 22.23
C VAL A 232 -19.30 23.75 21.15
#